data_3de4caa4a0a43c9b261a5ac0df3abf74
#
_entry.id   3de4caa4a0a43c9b261a5ac0df3abf74
#
_cell.length_a   1.000
_cell.length_b   1.000
_cell.length_c   1.000
_cell.angle_alpha   90.00
_cell.angle_beta   90.00
_cell.angle_gamma   90.00
#
_symmetry.space_group_name_H-M   'P 1'
#
loop_
_entity.id
_entity.type
_entity.pdbx_description
1 polymer ?
#
loop_
_entity_poly.entity_id
_entity_poly.type
_entity_poly.pdbx_seq_one_letter_code
_entity_poly.pdbx_strand_id
1 'polypeptide(L)'
;MGALMALAGGLVLFAGCRTETKQKWLTFFFDGVPQPGATNRLAAMALEPLNTNAVGQTPVRVMPARPPMTVHPPYAKRDCTACHESQFSQKMVGKPGEVCFGCHKELHQTFVASKVKHQPVDAGECTSCHAPHQSENKQLLVTKGNPLCLTCHDDPLAAGKVKHQAVEAGACLDCHAPHATNFKGLLKKSVKDTCAECHDELVAKKKFVHQPVGDGDCLECHTPHAGKLKGLLKKPVKDTCLSCHDDLIAKQKFVHQPVGDGDCLECHSPHAGNLKGLLKKPLKETCAACHDDLIAKKKYVHQPVADGDCLACHNPHAGKIKALLKKPVKETCADCHDDIPNKKSKSVHQPVADGDCVACHNPHAMDKKGLVKKTPPTLCWDCHDNFLEQAKFKHDVVEDCTGCHKPHQSPETHLLAKNILKLCGDCHDDKDLKAVKGHAGIEGKSCVSCHDPHVGKDKFLLKASAASKVVGKEPAPAK
;
A
#
# COMPACT_ATOMS: atom_id res chain seq x y z
N MET A 1 -62.80 -31.99 -14.56
CA MET A 1 -63.78 -31.23 -13.83
C MET A 1 -63.15 -29.87 -13.61
N GLY A 2 -63.53 -28.80 -14.14
CA GLY A 2 -64.70 -28.22 -14.73
C GLY A 2 -64.35 -26.77 -14.97
N ALA A 3 -64.56 -26.33 -16.18
CA ALA A 3 -64.38 -24.97 -16.69
C ALA A 3 -65.26 -23.95 -15.93
N LEU A 4 -64.79 -22.72 -15.92
CA LEU A 4 -65.70 -21.57 -16.15
C LEU A 4 -64.91 -20.39 -16.75
N MET A 5 -65.28 -20.11 -18.01
CA MET A 5 -65.03 -18.86 -18.71
C MET A 5 -65.86 -17.75 -18.08
N ALA A 6 -65.30 -16.59 -17.92
CA ALA A 6 -66.04 -15.33 -17.79
C ALA A 6 -65.41 -14.27 -18.72
N LEU A 7 -66.11 -14.03 -19.82
CA LEU A 7 -66.03 -12.86 -20.68
C LEU A 7 -66.33 -11.58 -19.89
N ALA A 8 -65.45 -10.61 -19.88
CA ALA A 8 -65.79 -9.25 -19.51
C ALA A 8 -65.30 -8.29 -20.60
N GLY A 9 -66.28 -7.61 -21.16
CA GLY A 9 -66.22 -6.78 -22.34
C GLY A 9 -65.26 -5.60 -22.27
N GLY A 10 -64.73 -5.27 -23.42
CA GLY A 10 -63.90 -4.12 -23.66
C GLY A 10 -64.63 -2.80 -23.53
N LEU A 11 -64.10 -1.96 -22.66
CA LEU A 11 -64.39 -0.53 -22.67
C LEU A 11 -63.13 0.17 -23.17
N VAL A 12 -63.09 0.47 -24.49
CA VAL A 12 -62.05 1.32 -25.08
C VAL A 12 -62.33 2.73 -24.61
N LEU A 13 -61.71 3.13 -23.54
CA LEU A 13 -61.59 4.54 -23.16
C LEU A 13 -60.56 5.21 -24.05
N PHE A 14 -60.99 6.10 -24.91
CA PHE A 14 -60.12 7.08 -25.58
C PHE A 14 -59.45 7.91 -24.51
N ALA A 15 -58.30 7.52 -24.06
CA ALA A 15 -57.40 8.36 -23.30
C ALA A 15 -56.78 9.38 -24.29
N GLY A 16 -57.25 10.63 -24.22
CA GLY A 16 -56.74 11.73 -24.96
C GLY A 16 -55.21 11.80 -24.83
N CYS A 17 -54.51 12.04 -25.95
CA CYS A 17 -53.06 12.23 -25.96
C CYS A 17 -52.66 13.25 -24.88
N ARG A 18 -51.86 12.86 -23.90
CA ARG A 18 -51.28 13.79 -22.93
C ARG A 18 -50.56 14.90 -23.69
N THR A 19 -50.76 16.13 -23.25
CA THR A 19 -50.20 17.36 -23.83
C THR A 19 -48.68 17.24 -24.09
N GLU A 20 -47.96 16.50 -23.26
CA GLU A 20 -46.51 16.22 -23.40
C GLU A 20 -46.18 15.40 -24.65
N THR A 21 -46.99 14.41 -25.01
CA THR A 21 -46.75 13.61 -26.23
C THR A 21 -47.03 14.42 -27.48
N LYS A 22 -48.08 15.25 -27.48
CA LYS A 22 -48.40 16.18 -28.56
C LYS A 22 -47.30 17.20 -28.75
N GLN A 23 -46.72 17.73 -27.64
CA GLN A 23 -45.64 18.72 -27.70
C GLN A 23 -44.37 18.10 -28.29
N LYS A 24 -43.98 16.89 -27.89
CA LYS A 24 -42.84 16.18 -28.46
C LYS A 24 -42.95 15.94 -29.97
N TRP A 25 -44.15 15.60 -30.45
CA TRP A 25 -44.39 15.44 -31.90
C TRP A 25 -44.35 16.80 -32.64
N LEU A 26 -44.91 17.85 -32.06
CA LEU A 26 -44.88 19.17 -32.65
C LEU A 26 -43.44 19.73 -32.74
N THR A 27 -42.64 19.59 -31.70
CA THR A 27 -41.23 20.02 -31.70
C THR A 27 -40.32 19.20 -32.60
N PHE A 28 -40.72 17.95 -32.93
CA PHE A 28 -39.98 17.13 -33.87
C PHE A 28 -40.18 17.55 -35.32
N PHE A 29 -41.37 18.02 -35.70
CA PHE A 29 -41.69 18.38 -37.07
C PHE A 29 -41.65 19.88 -37.36
N PHE A 30 -41.70 20.72 -36.34
CA PHE A 30 -41.80 22.18 -36.53
C PHE A 30 -40.85 22.92 -35.61
N ASP A 31 -40.00 23.78 -36.21
CA ASP A 31 -39.16 24.70 -35.46
C ASP A 31 -39.99 25.86 -34.88
N GLY A 32 -39.69 26.26 -33.65
CA GLY A 32 -40.35 27.43 -33.01
C GLY A 32 -41.65 27.14 -32.24
N VAL A 33 -41.96 25.85 -31.94
CA VAL A 33 -43.10 25.48 -31.10
C VAL A 33 -42.92 25.99 -29.68
N PRO A 34 -43.80 26.86 -29.15
CA PRO A 34 -43.65 27.38 -27.76
C PRO A 34 -43.75 26.29 -26.73
N GLN A 35 -42.84 26.32 -25.74
CA GLN A 35 -42.88 25.40 -24.62
C GLN A 35 -44.07 25.70 -23.69
N PRO A 36 -44.74 24.66 -23.13
CA PRO A 36 -45.80 24.85 -22.15
C PRO A 36 -45.29 25.62 -20.92
N GLY A 37 -45.84 26.79 -20.64
CA GLY A 37 -45.41 27.68 -19.56
C GLY A 37 -44.60 28.91 -20.00
N ALA A 38 -44.18 29.02 -21.26
CA ALA A 38 -43.44 30.19 -21.75
C ALA A 38 -44.29 31.47 -21.89
N THR A 39 -45.61 31.32 -21.93
CA THR A 39 -46.55 32.44 -22.08
C THR A 39 -46.63 33.34 -20.85
N ASN A 40 -46.28 32.87 -19.67
CA ASN A 40 -46.38 33.71 -18.46
C ASN A 40 -45.20 34.65 -18.22
N ARG A 41 -44.05 34.46 -18.91
CA ARG A 41 -42.94 35.41 -18.79
C ARG A 41 -43.07 36.66 -19.68
N LEU A 42 -43.75 36.54 -20.82
CA LEU A 42 -43.99 37.69 -21.70
C LEU A 42 -45.13 38.57 -21.19
N ALA A 43 -46.11 38.01 -20.49
CA ALA A 43 -47.21 38.74 -19.88
C ALA A 43 -46.79 39.52 -18.60
N ALA A 44 -45.81 38.99 -17.85
CA ALA A 44 -45.31 39.64 -16.63
C ALA A 44 -44.40 40.83 -16.91
N MET A 45 -43.83 40.95 -18.13
CA MET A 45 -43.00 42.10 -18.53
C MET A 45 -43.79 43.24 -19.17
N ALA A 46 -45.12 43.13 -19.29
CA ALA A 46 -45.97 44.11 -19.97
C ALA A 46 -46.72 45.11 -19.04
N LEU A 47 -46.47 45.06 -17.72
CA LEU A 47 -47.18 45.88 -16.74
C LEU A 47 -46.25 46.71 -15.84
N GLU A 48 -45.25 47.39 -16.43
CA GLU A 48 -44.64 48.53 -15.77
C GLU A 48 -45.34 49.83 -16.30
N PRO A 49 -45.74 50.78 -15.45
CA PRO A 49 -46.46 51.96 -15.88
C PRO A 49 -45.56 52.87 -16.76
N LEU A 50 -46.02 53.17 -17.96
CA LEU A 50 -45.38 54.07 -18.87
C LEU A 50 -45.19 55.42 -18.20
N ASN A 51 -43.97 55.85 -17.99
CA ASN A 51 -43.59 57.18 -17.66
C ASN A 51 -43.74 58.06 -18.94
N THR A 52 -44.78 58.89 -19.00
CA THR A 52 -45.22 59.65 -20.20
C THR A 52 -44.37 60.87 -20.50
N ASN A 53 -43.15 61.02 -20.00
CA ASN A 53 -42.30 62.20 -20.20
C ASN A 53 -41.02 62.01 -21.00
N ALA A 54 -40.98 61.09 -21.99
CA ALA A 54 -39.88 61.04 -22.94
C ALA A 54 -40.39 61.01 -24.38
N VAL A 55 -40.49 62.16 -24.95
CA VAL A 55 -40.73 62.35 -26.41
C VAL A 55 -39.44 61.94 -27.15
N GLY A 56 -39.54 60.94 -28.00
CA GLY A 56 -38.70 60.81 -29.19
C GLY A 56 -37.50 59.87 -29.25
N GLN A 57 -37.55 58.67 -28.61
CA GLN A 57 -36.65 57.58 -29.06
C GLN A 57 -37.40 56.25 -29.02
N THR A 58 -37.71 55.69 -30.18
CA THR A 58 -38.13 54.31 -30.31
C THR A 58 -36.99 53.40 -29.79
N PRO A 59 -37.25 52.49 -28.85
CA PRO A 59 -36.20 51.56 -28.42
C PRO A 59 -35.83 50.68 -29.60
N VAL A 60 -34.68 50.94 -30.16
CA VAL A 60 -34.05 49.98 -31.10
C VAL A 60 -33.81 48.68 -30.34
N ARG A 61 -34.60 47.64 -30.64
CA ARG A 61 -34.39 46.30 -30.12
C ARG A 61 -33.06 45.81 -30.69
N VAL A 62 -31.96 46.02 -29.93
CA VAL A 62 -30.65 45.47 -30.27
C VAL A 62 -30.78 43.95 -30.20
N MET A 63 -31.00 43.34 -31.35
CA MET A 63 -30.89 41.88 -31.46
C MET A 63 -29.46 41.51 -31.07
N PRO A 64 -29.26 40.53 -30.17
CA PRO A 64 -27.91 40.08 -29.86
C PRO A 64 -27.21 39.70 -31.17
N ALA A 65 -25.98 40.20 -31.34
CA ALA A 65 -25.17 39.88 -32.51
C ALA A 65 -25.10 38.39 -32.68
N ARG A 66 -25.41 37.85 -33.86
CA ARG A 66 -25.26 36.45 -34.14
C ARG A 66 -23.79 36.07 -33.93
N PRO A 67 -23.50 34.93 -33.26
CA PRO A 67 -22.13 34.50 -33.13
C PRO A 67 -21.48 34.33 -34.51
N PRO A 68 -20.16 34.58 -34.61
CA PRO A 68 -19.47 34.43 -35.89
C PRO A 68 -19.55 32.96 -36.36
N MET A 69 -20.02 32.77 -37.60
CA MET A 69 -20.16 31.45 -38.21
C MET A 69 -18.84 31.00 -38.84
N THR A 70 -18.41 29.76 -38.60
CA THR A 70 -17.40 29.09 -39.41
C THR A 70 -18.09 28.59 -40.67
N VAL A 71 -17.65 29.04 -41.83
CA VAL A 71 -18.27 28.69 -43.13
C VAL A 71 -17.34 27.79 -43.90
N HIS A 72 -17.84 26.68 -44.45
CA HIS A 72 -17.07 25.76 -45.28
C HIS A 72 -16.67 26.46 -46.62
N PRO A 73 -15.41 26.40 -47.07
CA PRO A 73 -14.94 27.13 -48.23
C PRO A 73 -15.74 26.89 -49.54
N PRO A 74 -16.12 25.64 -49.92
CA PRO A 74 -17.00 25.46 -51.09
C PRO A 74 -18.35 26.12 -50.95
N TYR A 75 -18.96 26.07 -49.77
CA TYR A 75 -20.25 26.72 -49.47
C TYR A 75 -20.12 28.24 -49.53
N ALA A 76 -19.06 28.82 -48.98
CA ALA A 76 -18.80 30.26 -49.06
C ALA A 76 -18.65 30.72 -50.52
N LYS A 77 -18.08 29.93 -51.41
CA LYS A 77 -17.89 30.20 -52.83
C LYS A 77 -19.14 29.85 -53.66
N ARG A 78 -20.22 29.33 -53.05
CA ARG A 78 -21.43 28.84 -53.71
C ARG A 78 -21.14 27.71 -54.74
N ASP A 79 -20.10 26.96 -54.54
CA ASP A 79 -19.74 25.81 -55.33
C ASP A 79 -20.53 24.56 -54.88
N CYS A 80 -21.82 24.58 -55.12
CA CYS A 80 -22.73 23.54 -54.63
C CYS A 80 -22.44 22.19 -55.34
N THR A 81 -21.97 22.23 -56.58
CA THR A 81 -21.70 21.02 -57.39
C THR A 81 -20.43 20.31 -56.98
N ALA A 82 -19.59 20.86 -56.12
CA ALA A 82 -18.48 20.13 -55.51
C ALA A 82 -18.96 18.97 -54.65
N CYS A 83 -20.20 19.02 -54.13
CA CYS A 83 -20.78 17.99 -53.28
C CYS A 83 -22.11 17.42 -53.75
N HIS A 84 -22.92 18.28 -54.44
CA HIS A 84 -24.28 17.93 -54.89
C HIS A 84 -24.36 17.75 -56.39
N GLU A 85 -25.30 16.87 -56.87
CA GLU A 85 -25.50 16.63 -58.32
C GLU A 85 -25.88 17.94 -59.07
N SER A 86 -26.50 18.92 -58.41
CA SER A 86 -26.75 20.26 -58.92
C SER A 86 -26.90 21.25 -57.78
N GLN A 87 -26.90 22.57 -58.12
CA GLN A 87 -27.06 23.61 -57.11
C GLN A 87 -28.45 23.64 -56.43
N PHE A 88 -29.40 22.87 -56.92
CA PHE A 88 -30.76 22.75 -56.38
C PHE A 88 -31.06 21.34 -55.85
N SER A 89 -30.13 20.41 -55.98
CA SER A 89 -30.28 19.03 -55.50
C SER A 89 -29.71 18.85 -54.11
N GLN A 90 -30.44 18.13 -53.28
CA GLN A 90 -29.90 17.64 -52.00
C GLN A 90 -29.08 16.34 -52.18
N LYS A 91 -29.17 15.72 -53.35
CA LYS A 91 -28.47 14.47 -53.63
C LYS A 91 -26.99 14.72 -53.83
N MET A 92 -26.16 13.91 -53.17
CA MET A 92 -24.71 13.97 -53.25
C MET A 92 -24.20 13.34 -54.54
N VAL A 93 -23.07 13.86 -55.08
CA VAL A 93 -22.38 13.29 -56.28
C VAL A 93 -21.76 11.93 -56.03
N GLY A 94 -21.65 11.49 -54.80
CA GLY A 94 -21.13 10.17 -54.40
C GLY A 94 -21.45 9.88 -52.94
N LYS A 95 -20.83 8.80 -52.40
CA LYS A 95 -20.95 8.51 -50.96
C LYS A 95 -20.30 9.61 -50.15
N PRO A 96 -20.91 10.05 -49.03
CA PRO A 96 -20.40 11.18 -48.23
C PRO A 96 -18.90 11.08 -47.90
N GLY A 97 -18.41 9.91 -47.46
CA GLY A 97 -17.00 9.70 -47.15
C GLY A 97 -16.08 9.93 -48.37
N GLU A 98 -16.45 9.42 -49.56
CA GLU A 98 -15.69 9.59 -50.80
C GLU A 98 -15.65 11.06 -51.22
N VAL A 99 -16.79 11.74 -51.15
CA VAL A 99 -16.91 13.17 -51.51
C VAL A 99 -16.03 14.01 -50.59
N CYS A 100 -16.07 13.78 -49.27
CA CYS A 100 -15.27 14.53 -48.30
C CYS A 100 -13.76 14.27 -48.50
N PHE A 101 -13.36 13.01 -48.65
CA PHE A 101 -11.97 12.63 -48.87
C PHE A 101 -11.39 13.09 -50.20
N GLY A 102 -12.25 13.39 -51.18
CA GLY A 102 -11.81 13.97 -52.46
C GLY A 102 -11.02 15.29 -52.27
N CYS A 103 -11.38 16.11 -51.26
CA CYS A 103 -10.69 17.33 -50.92
C CYS A 103 -9.83 17.21 -49.67
N HIS A 104 -10.25 16.42 -48.66
CA HIS A 104 -9.54 16.20 -47.42
C HIS A 104 -8.49 15.07 -47.52
N LYS A 105 -7.56 15.22 -48.48
CA LYS A 105 -6.59 14.16 -48.85
C LYS A 105 -5.65 13.77 -47.75
N GLU A 106 -5.15 14.70 -46.95
CA GLU A 106 -4.26 14.45 -45.79
C GLU A 106 -4.97 13.61 -44.73
N LEU A 107 -6.22 13.97 -44.43
CA LEU A 107 -7.05 13.21 -43.52
C LEU A 107 -7.29 11.79 -44.05
N HIS A 108 -7.58 11.66 -45.38
CA HIS A 108 -7.74 10.36 -46.01
C HIS A 108 -6.47 9.49 -45.95
N GLN A 109 -5.30 10.07 -46.23
CA GLN A 109 -4.02 9.37 -46.11
C GLN A 109 -3.78 8.85 -44.69
N THR A 110 -3.98 9.72 -43.70
CA THR A 110 -3.88 9.35 -42.28
C THR A 110 -4.87 8.25 -41.91
N PHE A 111 -6.12 8.38 -42.37
CA PHE A 111 -7.20 7.43 -42.12
C PHE A 111 -6.87 6.04 -42.72
N VAL A 112 -6.42 5.98 -43.98
CA VAL A 112 -6.04 4.72 -44.62
C VAL A 112 -4.83 4.06 -43.95
N ALA A 113 -3.84 4.85 -43.55
CA ALA A 113 -2.62 4.36 -42.88
C ALA A 113 -2.85 3.88 -41.46
N SER A 114 -3.96 4.30 -40.79
CA SER A 114 -4.24 4.01 -39.41
C SER A 114 -4.84 2.62 -39.19
N LYS A 115 -4.39 1.93 -38.11
CA LYS A 115 -4.86 0.58 -37.76
C LYS A 115 -6.21 0.58 -37.06
N VAL A 116 -6.51 1.66 -36.33
CA VAL A 116 -7.75 1.80 -35.55
C VAL A 116 -8.52 2.99 -36.11
N LYS A 117 -9.72 2.73 -36.55
CA LYS A 117 -10.60 3.71 -37.17
C LYS A 117 -11.84 3.92 -36.31
N HIS A 118 -12.31 5.17 -36.23
CA HIS A 118 -13.58 5.47 -35.57
C HIS A 118 -14.72 5.01 -36.47
N GLN A 119 -15.63 4.22 -35.94
CA GLN A 119 -16.68 3.55 -36.72
C GLN A 119 -17.52 4.53 -37.58
N PRO A 120 -18.00 5.68 -37.11
CA PRO A 120 -18.74 6.62 -37.96
C PRO A 120 -17.91 7.16 -39.13
N VAL A 121 -16.60 7.36 -38.93
CA VAL A 121 -15.71 7.81 -40.02
C VAL A 121 -15.48 6.70 -41.05
N ASP A 122 -15.31 5.46 -40.57
CA ASP A 122 -15.16 4.30 -41.43
C ASP A 122 -16.44 4.03 -42.26
N ALA A 123 -17.61 4.31 -41.70
CA ALA A 123 -18.90 4.28 -42.39
C ALA A 123 -19.15 5.48 -43.31
N GLY A 124 -18.29 6.48 -43.29
CA GLY A 124 -18.46 7.72 -44.08
C GLY A 124 -19.49 8.70 -43.50
N GLU A 125 -19.88 8.57 -42.25
CA GLU A 125 -20.90 9.38 -41.56
C GLU A 125 -20.32 10.72 -41.05
N CYS A 126 -19.62 11.45 -41.91
CA CYS A 126 -18.93 12.67 -41.57
C CYS A 126 -19.88 13.74 -41.00
N THR A 127 -21.10 13.79 -41.49
CA THR A 127 -22.13 14.79 -41.10
C THR A 127 -22.78 14.50 -39.76
N SER A 128 -22.52 13.34 -39.15
CA SER A 128 -22.94 13.06 -37.79
C SER A 128 -22.22 13.97 -36.78
N CYS A 129 -21.03 14.45 -37.13
CA CYS A 129 -20.23 15.34 -36.29
C CYS A 129 -20.01 16.72 -36.90
N HIS A 130 -20.02 16.84 -38.24
CA HIS A 130 -19.72 18.07 -38.95
C HIS A 130 -20.93 18.58 -39.70
N ALA A 131 -21.14 19.91 -39.61
CA ALA A 131 -22.11 20.66 -40.46
C ALA A 131 -21.39 21.11 -41.73
N PRO A 132 -21.65 20.48 -42.92
CA PRO A 132 -20.83 20.69 -44.09
C PRO A 132 -20.95 22.06 -44.74
N HIS A 133 -21.95 22.86 -44.35
CA HIS A 133 -22.13 24.19 -44.88
C HIS A 133 -21.54 25.27 -43.95
N GLN A 134 -22.03 25.36 -42.73
CA GLN A 134 -21.58 26.34 -41.74
C GLN A 134 -21.96 25.92 -40.34
N SER A 135 -21.22 26.39 -39.34
CA SER A 135 -21.46 26.13 -37.92
C SER A 135 -20.96 27.28 -37.06
N GLU A 136 -21.56 27.45 -35.89
CA GLU A 136 -21.06 28.36 -34.85
C GLU A 136 -19.80 27.81 -34.17
N ASN A 137 -19.48 26.52 -34.42
CA ASN A 137 -18.34 25.85 -33.81
C ASN A 137 -17.16 25.77 -34.77
N LYS A 138 -15.94 25.80 -34.25
CA LYS A 138 -14.73 25.54 -35.04
C LYS A 138 -14.80 24.15 -35.66
N GLN A 139 -14.04 23.95 -36.72
CA GLN A 139 -14.02 22.72 -37.53
C GLN A 139 -15.41 22.28 -38.03
N LEU A 140 -16.36 23.20 -38.11
CA LEU A 140 -17.73 22.93 -38.54
C LEU A 140 -18.45 21.88 -37.70
N LEU A 141 -18.12 21.72 -36.42
CA LEU A 141 -18.79 20.75 -35.57
C LEU A 141 -20.26 21.14 -35.33
N VAL A 142 -21.16 20.15 -35.32
CA VAL A 142 -22.59 20.36 -35.03
C VAL A 142 -22.82 20.85 -33.60
N THR A 143 -21.96 20.37 -32.67
CA THR A 143 -21.83 20.86 -31.30
C THR A 143 -20.38 20.64 -30.83
N LYS A 144 -19.97 21.27 -29.75
CA LYS A 144 -18.56 21.20 -29.26
C LYS A 144 -18.45 20.46 -27.93
N GLY A 145 -17.27 19.90 -27.72
CA GLY A 145 -16.92 19.29 -26.43
C GLY A 145 -17.67 17.98 -26.16
N ASN A 146 -17.83 17.66 -24.89
CA ASN A 146 -18.47 16.43 -24.43
C ASN A 146 -19.86 16.15 -25.04
N PRO A 147 -20.77 17.13 -25.18
CA PRO A 147 -22.07 16.88 -25.79
C PRO A 147 -22.00 16.18 -27.16
N LEU A 148 -20.99 16.48 -27.96
CA LEU A 148 -20.82 15.83 -29.27
C LEU A 148 -20.52 14.33 -29.12
N CYS A 149 -19.60 13.98 -28.24
CA CYS A 149 -19.22 12.58 -28.02
C CYS A 149 -20.36 11.78 -27.38
N LEU A 150 -21.07 12.41 -26.43
CA LEU A 150 -22.17 11.79 -25.67
C LEU A 150 -23.47 11.61 -26.48
N THR A 151 -23.51 12.04 -27.75
CA THR A 151 -24.64 11.68 -28.64
C THR A 151 -24.66 10.18 -28.96
N CYS A 152 -23.50 9.51 -28.89
CA CYS A 152 -23.34 8.09 -29.21
C CYS A 152 -22.65 7.27 -28.10
N HIS A 153 -21.82 7.92 -27.28
CA HIS A 153 -21.14 7.27 -26.19
C HIS A 153 -21.87 7.49 -24.87
N ASP A 154 -21.92 6.46 -24.03
CA ASP A 154 -22.35 6.61 -22.65
C ASP A 154 -21.40 7.57 -21.91
N ASP A 155 -21.96 8.32 -20.98
CA ASP A 155 -21.16 9.27 -20.19
C ASP A 155 -20.11 8.50 -19.35
N PRO A 156 -18.82 8.63 -19.67
CA PRO A 156 -17.76 7.92 -18.97
C PRO A 156 -17.60 8.34 -17.50
N LEU A 157 -18.28 9.43 -17.10
CA LEU A 157 -18.28 9.93 -15.73
C LEU A 157 -19.47 9.42 -14.89
N ALA A 158 -20.49 8.85 -15.54
CA ALA A 158 -21.76 8.52 -14.88
C ALA A 158 -21.62 7.49 -13.73
N ALA A 159 -20.72 6.53 -13.85
CA ALA A 159 -20.56 5.44 -12.88
C ALA A 159 -19.50 5.70 -11.79
N GLY A 160 -18.79 6.82 -11.86
CA GLY A 160 -17.63 7.07 -11.00
C GLY A 160 -17.88 8.16 -9.94
N LYS A 161 -17.55 7.85 -8.66
CA LYS A 161 -17.49 8.87 -7.60
C LYS A 161 -16.24 9.73 -7.70
N VAL A 162 -15.15 9.16 -8.20
CA VAL A 162 -13.88 9.82 -8.46
C VAL A 162 -13.74 9.99 -9.96
N LYS A 163 -13.56 11.21 -10.40
CA LYS A 163 -13.47 11.56 -11.81
C LYS A 163 -12.07 12.03 -12.16
N HIS A 164 -11.60 11.67 -13.35
CA HIS A 164 -10.37 12.23 -13.87
C HIS A 164 -10.59 13.67 -14.30
N GLN A 165 -9.79 14.58 -13.80
CA GLN A 165 -9.99 16.04 -14.00
C GLN A 165 -10.07 16.44 -15.48
N ALA A 166 -9.21 15.87 -16.33
CA ALA A 166 -9.24 16.15 -17.77
C ALA A 166 -10.56 15.72 -18.43
N VAL A 167 -11.11 14.57 -18.01
CA VAL A 167 -12.41 14.07 -18.53
C VAL A 167 -13.57 14.92 -18.01
N GLU A 168 -13.53 15.32 -16.75
CA GLU A 168 -14.54 16.19 -16.15
C GLU A 168 -14.55 17.58 -16.82
N ALA A 169 -13.36 18.08 -17.19
CA ALA A 169 -13.22 19.33 -17.96
C ALA A 169 -13.64 19.21 -19.44
N GLY A 170 -13.96 18.01 -19.91
CA GLY A 170 -14.35 17.81 -21.30
C GLY A 170 -13.21 17.70 -22.30
N ALA A 171 -12.02 17.45 -21.84
CA ALA A 171 -10.80 17.41 -22.66
C ALA A 171 -10.61 16.06 -23.37
N CYS A 172 -11.67 15.48 -23.94
CA CYS A 172 -11.62 14.16 -24.61
C CYS A 172 -10.54 14.12 -25.68
N LEU A 173 -10.43 15.19 -26.47
CA LEU A 173 -9.49 15.29 -27.57
C LEU A 173 -8.03 15.56 -27.14
N ASP A 174 -7.74 15.74 -25.88
CA ASP A 174 -6.34 15.79 -25.42
C ASP A 174 -5.70 14.42 -25.52
N CYS A 175 -6.47 13.37 -25.22
CA CYS A 175 -6.02 11.98 -25.28
C CYS A 175 -6.43 11.25 -26.56
N HIS A 176 -7.63 11.51 -27.10
CA HIS A 176 -8.21 10.76 -28.19
C HIS A 176 -8.12 11.48 -29.55
N ALA A 177 -7.90 10.69 -30.62
CA ALA A 177 -8.01 11.13 -31.99
C ALA A 177 -9.41 10.76 -32.53
N PRO A 178 -10.25 11.71 -32.98
CA PRO A 178 -11.65 11.43 -33.30
C PRO A 178 -11.86 10.68 -34.60
N HIS A 179 -10.86 10.60 -35.48
CA HIS A 179 -11.01 10.00 -36.81
C HIS A 179 -10.36 8.61 -36.89
N ALA A 180 -9.06 8.52 -36.71
CA ALA A 180 -8.29 7.29 -36.78
C ALA A 180 -6.91 7.44 -36.14
N THR A 181 -6.32 6.32 -35.73
CA THR A 181 -5.00 6.28 -35.09
C THR A 181 -4.41 4.87 -35.15
N ASN A 182 -3.15 4.72 -34.74
CA ASN A 182 -2.50 3.42 -34.62
C ASN A 182 -2.66 2.78 -33.22
N PHE A 183 -3.29 3.47 -32.27
CA PHE A 183 -3.38 3.05 -30.88
C PHE A 183 -4.80 2.64 -30.52
N LYS A 184 -4.92 1.56 -29.73
CA LYS A 184 -6.21 1.05 -29.25
C LYS A 184 -6.96 2.14 -28.45
N GLY A 185 -8.29 2.14 -28.58
CA GLY A 185 -9.14 3.15 -27.92
C GLY A 185 -9.03 4.53 -28.56
N LEU A 186 -8.55 4.62 -29.80
CA LEU A 186 -8.33 5.88 -30.51
C LEU A 186 -7.44 6.86 -29.76
N LEU A 187 -6.48 6.38 -28.97
CA LEU A 187 -5.50 7.24 -28.34
C LEU A 187 -4.57 7.88 -29.38
N LYS A 188 -4.13 9.10 -29.15
CA LYS A 188 -3.16 9.80 -30.01
C LYS A 188 -1.77 9.17 -29.97
N LYS A 189 -1.41 8.62 -28.80
CA LYS A 189 -0.11 8.01 -28.47
C LYS A 189 -0.31 6.70 -27.73
N SER A 190 0.78 6.01 -27.38
CA SER A 190 0.71 4.88 -26.45
C SER A 190 0.07 5.29 -25.11
N VAL A 191 -0.46 4.33 -24.35
CA VAL A 191 -0.99 4.59 -22.99
C VAL A 191 0.05 5.29 -22.14
N LYS A 192 1.28 4.77 -22.14
CA LYS A 192 2.42 5.34 -21.42
C LYS A 192 2.65 6.80 -21.76
N ASP A 193 2.79 7.11 -23.03
CA ASP A 193 3.10 8.45 -23.50
C ASP A 193 1.93 9.42 -23.27
N THR A 194 0.69 8.93 -23.43
CA THR A 194 -0.51 9.73 -23.17
C THR A 194 -0.61 10.12 -21.68
N CYS A 195 -0.36 9.19 -20.78
CA CYS A 195 -0.39 9.49 -19.33
C CYS A 195 0.79 10.40 -18.93
N ALA A 196 1.97 10.16 -19.49
CA ALA A 196 3.19 10.88 -19.17
C ALA A 196 3.15 12.37 -19.61
N GLU A 197 2.26 12.77 -20.49
CA GLU A 197 2.09 14.21 -20.86
C GLU A 197 1.74 15.09 -19.66
N CYS A 198 1.06 14.51 -18.65
CA CYS A 198 0.66 15.22 -17.43
C CYS A 198 1.21 14.58 -16.15
N HIS A 199 1.65 13.32 -16.21
CA HIS A 199 2.10 12.53 -15.07
C HIS A 199 3.57 12.06 -15.22
N ASP A 200 4.43 12.85 -15.83
CA ASP A 200 5.84 12.54 -16.05
C ASP A 200 6.63 12.42 -14.74
N GLU A 201 6.24 13.18 -13.70
CA GLU A 201 6.91 13.15 -12.40
C GLU A 201 6.81 11.78 -11.70
N LEU A 202 5.86 10.92 -12.07
CA LEU A 202 5.68 9.60 -11.47
C LEU A 202 6.93 8.72 -11.63
N VAL A 203 7.62 8.85 -12.76
CA VAL A 203 8.82 8.05 -13.10
C VAL A 203 10.07 8.87 -13.34
N ALA A 204 9.93 10.17 -13.60
CA ALA A 204 11.04 11.05 -13.91
C ALA A 204 12.07 11.06 -12.79
N LYS A 205 13.35 10.85 -13.16
CA LYS A 205 14.51 10.88 -12.24
C LYS A 205 14.43 9.88 -11.07
N LYS A 206 13.62 8.82 -11.16
CA LYS A 206 13.55 7.77 -10.13
C LYS A 206 14.53 6.64 -10.46
N LYS A 207 15.21 6.15 -9.41
CA LYS A 207 16.21 5.07 -9.53
C LYS A 207 15.57 3.71 -9.78
N PHE A 208 14.42 3.47 -9.18
CA PHE A 208 13.66 2.23 -9.29
C PHE A 208 12.26 2.55 -9.77
N VAL A 209 11.85 1.89 -10.84
CA VAL A 209 10.50 2.01 -11.42
C VAL A 209 9.82 0.65 -11.28
N HIS A 210 8.57 0.63 -10.85
CA HIS A 210 7.75 -0.57 -10.81
C HIS A 210 7.54 -1.08 -12.24
N GLN A 211 7.75 -2.37 -12.48
CA GLN A 211 7.80 -2.91 -13.83
C GLN A 211 6.55 -2.55 -14.67
N PRO A 212 5.29 -2.75 -14.21
CA PRO A 212 4.12 -2.38 -15.00
C PRO A 212 4.07 -0.90 -15.38
N VAL A 213 4.59 -0.02 -14.51
CA VAL A 213 4.68 1.42 -14.78
C VAL A 213 5.76 1.69 -15.85
N GLY A 214 6.89 1.01 -15.73
CA GLY A 214 7.97 1.07 -16.72
C GLY A 214 7.53 0.62 -18.10
N ASP A 215 6.73 -0.42 -18.17
CA ASP A 215 6.17 -1.01 -19.40
C ASP A 215 4.99 -0.17 -19.96
N GLY A 216 4.39 0.69 -19.15
CA GLY A 216 3.28 1.54 -19.55
C GLY A 216 1.91 0.92 -19.32
N ASP A 217 1.83 -0.11 -18.50
CA ASP A 217 0.60 -0.86 -18.19
C ASP A 217 -0.28 -0.14 -17.15
N CYS A 218 -0.41 1.18 -17.28
CA CYS A 218 -1.17 2.02 -16.33
C CYS A 218 -2.61 1.51 -16.14
N LEU A 219 -3.19 1.01 -17.22
CA LEU A 219 -4.57 0.53 -17.24
C LEU A 219 -4.77 -0.84 -16.59
N GLU A 220 -3.72 -1.53 -16.16
CA GLU A 220 -3.89 -2.75 -15.36
C GLU A 220 -4.46 -2.41 -13.98
N CYS A 221 -4.04 -1.28 -13.42
CA CYS A 221 -4.46 -0.83 -12.09
C CYS A 221 -5.53 0.27 -12.12
N HIS A 222 -5.50 1.16 -13.13
CA HIS A 222 -6.31 2.37 -13.17
C HIS A 222 -7.42 2.35 -14.21
N THR A 223 -8.52 3.06 -13.93
CA THR A 223 -9.55 3.47 -14.88
C THR A 223 -9.27 4.92 -15.30
N PRO A 224 -9.12 5.21 -16.61
CA PRO A 224 -8.64 6.54 -17.03
C PRO A 224 -9.69 7.65 -16.99
N HIS A 225 -10.98 7.31 -16.94
CA HIS A 225 -12.06 8.29 -17.03
C HIS A 225 -12.68 8.61 -15.66
N ALA A 226 -13.28 7.61 -15.02
CA ALA A 226 -13.87 7.72 -13.70
C ALA A 226 -13.87 6.35 -12.99
N GLY A 227 -13.94 6.36 -11.67
CA GLY A 227 -13.93 5.16 -10.86
C GLY A 227 -14.61 5.34 -9.51
N LYS A 228 -14.74 4.25 -8.77
CA LYS A 228 -15.34 4.27 -7.43
C LYS A 228 -14.30 4.51 -6.34
N LEU A 229 -13.03 4.23 -6.62
CA LEU A 229 -11.94 4.22 -5.66
C LEU A 229 -11.00 5.42 -5.85
N LYS A 230 -10.42 5.90 -4.75
CA LYS A 230 -9.40 6.96 -4.77
C LYS A 230 -8.25 6.57 -5.69
N GLY A 231 -7.69 7.55 -6.41
CA GLY A 231 -6.63 7.33 -7.39
C GLY A 231 -7.10 6.57 -8.63
N LEU A 232 -8.43 6.51 -8.87
CA LEU A 232 -9.02 5.82 -10.03
C LEU A 232 -8.61 4.33 -10.11
N LEU A 233 -8.37 3.68 -8.98
CA LEU A 233 -8.07 2.26 -8.95
C LEU A 233 -9.28 1.42 -9.37
N LYS A 234 -9.03 0.34 -10.11
CA LYS A 234 -10.04 -0.67 -10.49
C LYS A 234 -10.50 -1.51 -9.30
N LYS A 235 -9.57 -1.80 -8.37
CA LYS A 235 -9.77 -2.62 -7.17
C LYS A 235 -9.17 -1.92 -5.95
N PRO A 236 -9.57 -2.27 -4.72
CA PRO A 236 -8.87 -1.84 -3.52
C PRO A 236 -7.37 -2.08 -3.60
N VAL A 237 -6.56 -1.27 -2.91
CA VAL A 237 -5.09 -1.35 -2.93
C VAL A 237 -4.60 -2.77 -2.69
N LYS A 238 -5.11 -3.43 -1.63
CA LYS A 238 -4.77 -4.82 -1.30
C LYS A 238 -4.98 -5.76 -2.48
N ASP A 239 -6.18 -5.75 -3.06
CA ASP A 239 -6.54 -6.66 -4.15
C ASP A 239 -5.77 -6.34 -5.43
N THR A 240 -5.46 -5.06 -5.65
CA THR A 240 -4.63 -4.62 -6.78
C THR A 240 -3.21 -5.17 -6.65
N CYS A 241 -2.59 -5.04 -5.48
CA CYS A 241 -1.23 -5.56 -5.25
C CYS A 241 -1.18 -7.09 -5.28
N LEU A 242 -2.13 -7.74 -4.60
CA LEU A 242 -2.17 -9.20 -4.50
C LEU A 242 -2.58 -9.89 -5.81
N SER A 243 -3.07 -9.16 -6.82
CA SER A 243 -3.32 -9.77 -8.14
C SER A 243 -2.04 -10.27 -8.84
N CYS A 244 -0.87 -9.73 -8.43
CA CYS A 244 0.44 -10.13 -8.94
C CYS A 244 1.41 -10.58 -7.81
N HIS A 245 1.16 -10.16 -6.57
CA HIS A 245 1.99 -10.44 -5.39
C HIS A 245 1.24 -11.33 -4.38
N ASP A 246 0.50 -12.31 -4.84
CA ASP A 246 -0.33 -13.21 -4.02
C ASP A 246 0.49 -14.07 -3.06
N ASP A 247 1.73 -14.39 -3.40
CA ASP A 247 2.66 -15.17 -2.60
C ASP A 247 3.09 -14.47 -1.29
N LEU A 248 2.94 -13.14 -1.20
CA LEU A 248 3.35 -12.38 -0.02
C LEU A 248 2.64 -12.83 1.27
N ILE A 249 1.37 -13.19 1.19
CA ILE A 249 0.54 -13.57 2.35
C ILE A 249 -0.07 -14.96 2.21
N ALA A 250 -0.12 -15.52 0.99
CA ALA A 250 -0.69 -16.83 0.74
C ALA A 250 0.05 -17.92 1.55
N LYS A 251 -0.72 -18.77 2.25
CA LYS A 251 -0.19 -19.88 3.05
C LYS A 251 0.74 -19.46 4.21
N GLN A 252 0.74 -18.20 4.62
CA GLN A 252 1.49 -17.72 5.77
C GLN A 252 0.65 -17.81 7.06
N LYS A 253 1.30 -18.20 8.17
CA LYS A 253 0.62 -18.33 9.47
C LYS A 253 0.48 -17.00 10.19
N PHE A 254 1.47 -16.15 10.06
CA PHE A 254 1.52 -14.83 10.67
C PHE A 254 1.64 -13.78 9.58
N VAL A 255 0.75 -12.83 9.55
CA VAL A 255 0.75 -11.71 8.60
C VAL A 255 0.97 -10.42 9.40
N HIS A 256 1.86 -9.56 8.92
CA HIS A 256 2.06 -8.24 9.49
C HIS A 256 0.75 -7.44 9.37
N GLN A 257 0.30 -6.82 10.45
CA GLN A 257 -1.03 -6.19 10.49
C GLN A 257 -1.26 -5.21 9.32
N PRO A 258 -0.38 -4.24 9.00
CA PRO A 258 -0.59 -3.34 7.87
C PRO A 258 -0.74 -4.07 6.53
N VAL A 259 -0.03 -5.17 6.34
CA VAL A 259 -0.14 -6.00 5.14
C VAL A 259 -1.48 -6.74 5.11
N GLY A 260 -1.92 -7.26 6.26
CA GLY A 260 -3.23 -7.88 6.43
C GLY A 260 -4.38 -6.93 6.15
N ASP A 261 -4.24 -5.69 6.58
CA ASP A 261 -5.24 -4.62 6.38
C ASP A 261 -5.21 -4.03 4.96
N GLY A 262 -4.12 -4.26 4.21
CA GLY A 262 -3.95 -3.76 2.84
C GLY A 262 -3.29 -2.39 2.74
N ASP A 263 -2.63 -1.96 3.81
CA ASP A 263 -1.97 -0.65 3.92
C ASP A 263 -0.58 -0.65 3.25
N CYS A 264 -0.48 -1.27 2.07
CA CYS A 264 0.76 -1.40 1.31
C CYS A 264 1.43 -0.04 1.06
N LEU A 265 0.61 0.97 0.85
CA LEU A 265 1.06 2.33 0.54
C LEU A 265 1.60 3.11 1.75
N GLU A 266 1.50 2.59 2.97
CA GLU A 266 2.18 3.22 4.11
C GLU A 266 3.70 3.12 3.98
N CYS A 267 4.18 1.99 3.44
CA CYS A 267 5.61 1.74 3.26
C CYS A 267 6.09 1.95 1.82
N HIS A 268 5.28 1.61 0.82
CA HIS A 268 5.69 1.56 -0.58
C HIS A 268 5.13 2.70 -1.43
N SER A 269 5.93 3.12 -2.44
CA SER A 269 5.48 3.93 -3.57
C SER A 269 5.18 2.98 -4.74
N PRO A 270 3.93 2.90 -5.23
CA PRO A 270 3.55 1.87 -6.20
C PRO A 270 4.07 2.13 -7.62
N HIS A 271 4.50 3.35 -7.93
CA HIS A 271 4.94 3.71 -9.27
C HIS A 271 6.46 3.68 -9.42
N ALA A 272 7.17 4.47 -8.64
CA ALA A 272 8.62 4.56 -8.69
C ALA A 272 9.19 5.19 -7.41
N GLY A 273 10.47 4.97 -7.15
CA GLY A 273 11.15 5.51 -5.98
C GLY A 273 12.67 5.49 -6.10
N ASN A 274 13.36 6.04 -5.10
CA ASN A 274 14.81 6.06 -5.05
C ASN A 274 15.40 4.97 -4.14
N LEU A 275 14.55 4.26 -3.42
CA LEU A 275 14.95 3.20 -2.50
C LEU A 275 14.55 1.81 -3.05
N LYS A 276 15.41 0.82 -2.81
CA LYS A 276 15.16 -0.57 -3.19
C LYS A 276 13.85 -1.06 -2.58
N GLY A 277 13.10 -1.87 -3.32
CA GLY A 277 11.77 -2.34 -2.92
C GLY A 277 10.72 -1.23 -2.94
N LEU A 278 10.99 -0.11 -3.61
CA LEU A 278 10.08 1.03 -3.72
C LEU A 278 9.64 1.59 -2.36
N LEU A 279 10.49 1.49 -1.34
CA LEU A 279 10.22 2.09 -0.05
C LEU A 279 10.15 3.62 -0.15
N LYS A 280 9.24 4.23 0.60
CA LYS A 280 9.11 5.68 0.71
C LYS A 280 10.22 6.31 1.55
N LYS A 281 10.69 5.57 2.56
CA LYS A 281 11.74 5.97 3.51
C LYS A 281 12.78 4.86 3.65
N PRO A 282 13.98 5.15 4.14
CA PRO A 282 14.95 4.12 4.53
C PRO A 282 14.31 3.08 5.45
N LEU A 283 14.76 1.83 5.37
CA LEU A 283 14.16 0.70 6.08
C LEU A 283 14.02 0.97 7.58
N LYS A 284 15.07 1.45 8.23
CA LYS A 284 15.08 1.80 9.65
C LYS A 284 13.97 2.79 10.01
N GLU A 285 13.85 3.87 9.24
CA GLU A 285 12.83 4.89 9.44
C GLU A 285 11.42 4.39 9.15
N THR A 286 11.29 3.49 8.17
CA THR A 286 10.00 2.85 7.82
C THR A 286 9.49 2.02 8.99
N CYS A 287 10.35 1.20 9.59
CA CYS A 287 9.99 0.37 10.75
C CYS A 287 9.76 1.22 12.00
N ALA A 288 10.63 2.18 12.27
CA ALA A 288 10.56 3.04 13.46
C ALA A 288 9.35 3.98 13.47
N ALA A 289 8.70 4.19 12.32
CA ALA A 289 7.47 4.99 12.28
C ALA A 289 6.34 4.41 13.15
N CYS A 290 6.36 3.07 13.37
CA CYS A 290 5.39 2.37 14.23
C CYS A 290 6.07 1.60 15.40
N HIS A 291 7.36 1.30 15.27
CA HIS A 291 8.15 0.53 16.23
C HIS A 291 9.28 1.36 16.86
N ASP A 292 9.02 2.62 17.18
CA ASP A 292 10.00 3.55 17.75
C ASP A 292 10.47 3.16 19.16
N ASP A 293 9.61 2.48 19.92
CA ASP A 293 9.88 2.00 21.27
C ASP A 293 10.98 0.92 21.35
N LEU A 294 11.23 0.20 20.24
CA LEU A 294 12.21 -0.89 20.20
C LEU A 294 13.64 -0.44 20.57
N ILE A 295 14.01 0.79 20.18
CA ILE A 295 15.37 1.33 20.37
C ILE A 295 15.39 2.69 21.07
N ALA A 296 14.22 3.33 21.20
CA ALA A 296 14.14 4.67 21.78
C ALA A 296 14.67 4.70 23.22
N LYS A 297 15.62 5.60 23.48
CA LYS A 297 16.20 5.84 24.82
C LYS A 297 16.88 4.64 25.47
N LYS A 298 17.27 3.59 24.72
CA LYS A 298 17.99 2.45 25.26
C LYS A 298 19.50 2.66 25.20
N LYS A 299 20.19 2.28 26.31
CA LYS A 299 21.64 2.45 26.44
C LYS A 299 22.44 1.50 25.54
N TYR A 300 21.97 0.29 25.38
CA TYR A 300 22.62 -0.74 24.58
C TYR A 300 21.66 -1.19 23.48
N VAL A 301 22.05 -1.02 22.24
CA VAL A 301 21.29 -1.43 21.06
C VAL A 301 22.08 -2.53 20.36
N HIS A 302 21.40 -3.59 19.96
CA HIS A 302 22.02 -4.67 19.16
C HIS A 302 22.50 -4.11 17.82
N GLN A 303 23.71 -4.45 17.40
CA GLN A 303 24.35 -3.83 16.23
C GLN A 303 23.48 -3.89 14.97
N PRO A 304 22.89 -5.01 14.54
CA PRO A 304 22.04 -5.06 13.38
C PRO A 304 20.81 -4.11 13.47
N VAL A 305 20.29 -3.95 14.68
CA VAL A 305 19.18 -3.02 14.94
C VAL A 305 19.62 -1.56 14.85
N ALA A 306 20.81 -1.26 15.39
CA ALA A 306 21.43 0.05 15.30
C ALA A 306 21.69 0.47 13.84
N ASP A 307 22.11 -0.49 13.01
CA ASP A 307 22.38 -0.29 11.59
C ASP A 307 21.08 -0.26 10.74
N GLY A 308 19.95 -0.68 11.30
CA GLY A 308 18.67 -0.75 10.62
C GLY A 308 18.46 -2.01 9.77
N ASP A 309 19.24 -3.05 10.02
CA ASP A 309 19.19 -4.32 9.31
C ASP A 309 18.05 -5.24 9.81
N CYS A 310 16.85 -4.67 9.96
CA CYS A 310 15.68 -5.38 10.45
C CYS A 310 15.38 -6.66 9.65
N LEU A 311 15.66 -6.61 8.34
CA LEU A 311 15.43 -7.73 7.44
C LEU A 311 16.50 -8.83 7.55
N ALA A 312 17.54 -8.67 8.35
CA ALA A 312 18.44 -9.78 8.65
C ALA A 312 17.67 -10.91 9.37
N CYS A 313 16.77 -10.55 10.27
CA CYS A 313 16.01 -11.49 11.10
C CYS A 313 14.54 -11.62 10.67
N HIS A 314 13.90 -10.54 10.23
CA HIS A 314 12.46 -10.48 10.01
C HIS A 314 12.06 -10.50 8.54
N ASN A 315 10.87 -11.06 8.25
CA ASN A 315 10.13 -10.86 7.03
C ASN A 315 9.04 -9.81 7.30
N PRO A 316 9.06 -8.64 6.63
CA PRO A 316 8.16 -7.53 6.97
C PRO A 316 6.72 -7.74 6.53
N HIS A 317 6.43 -8.70 5.68
CA HIS A 317 5.09 -8.91 5.15
C HIS A 317 4.33 -10.02 5.88
N ALA A 318 4.88 -11.23 5.87
CA ALA A 318 4.25 -12.38 6.49
C ALA A 318 5.25 -13.52 6.64
N GLY A 319 4.96 -14.50 7.50
CA GLY A 319 5.84 -15.63 7.74
C GLY A 319 5.15 -16.79 8.45
N LYS A 320 5.88 -17.91 8.56
CA LYS A 320 5.42 -19.12 9.25
C LYS A 320 5.75 -19.10 10.74
N ILE A 321 6.66 -18.22 11.16
CA ILE A 321 7.21 -18.17 12.52
C ILE A 321 6.67 -16.92 13.22
N LYS A 322 6.37 -17.05 14.51
CA LYS A 322 5.91 -15.94 15.36
C LYS A 322 6.90 -14.77 15.30
N ALA A 323 6.41 -13.57 15.49
CA ALA A 323 7.17 -12.32 15.35
C ALA A 323 7.79 -12.13 13.95
N LEU A 324 7.27 -12.83 12.94
CA LEU A 324 7.72 -12.73 11.54
C LEU A 324 9.21 -13.04 11.35
N LEU A 325 9.78 -13.88 12.19
CA LEU A 325 11.15 -14.35 12.01
C LEU A 325 11.28 -15.21 10.74
N LYS A 326 12.40 -15.06 10.06
CA LYS A 326 12.73 -15.87 8.87
C LYS A 326 13.09 -17.32 9.22
N LYS A 327 13.72 -17.51 10.39
CA LYS A 327 14.16 -18.78 10.94
C LYS A 327 13.77 -18.88 12.42
N PRO A 328 13.73 -20.06 13.03
CA PRO A 328 13.63 -20.21 14.47
C PRO A 328 14.68 -19.39 15.23
N VAL A 329 14.38 -18.95 16.46
CA VAL A 329 15.26 -18.09 17.26
C VAL A 329 16.69 -18.64 17.32
N LYS A 330 16.83 -19.92 17.64
CA LYS A 330 18.15 -20.60 17.71
C LYS A 330 18.98 -20.38 16.44
N GLU A 331 18.39 -20.68 15.30
CA GLU A 331 19.06 -20.56 14.00
C GLU A 331 19.32 -19.09 13.62
N THR A 332 18.37 -18.20 13.92
CA THR A 332 18.51 -16.77 13.66
C THR A 332 19.70 -16.18 14.43
N CYS A 333 19.86 -16.56 15.69
CA CYS A 333 20.99 -16.08 16.51
C CYS A 333 22.31 -16.71 16.05
N ALA A 334 22.29 -18.00 15.73
CA ALA A 334 23.48 -18.77 15.32
C ALA A 334 24.06 -18.34 13.96
N ASP A 335 23.31 -17.62 13.13
CA ASP A 335 23.85 -17.04 11.87
C ASP A 335 25.03 -16.08 12.12
N CYS A 336 25.11 -15.47 13.32
CA CYS A 336 26.20 -14.57 13.72
C CYS A 336 26.88 -14.97 15.04
N HIS A 337 26.20 -15.75 15.89
CA HIS A 337 26.69 -16.23 17.18
C HIS A 337 26.91 -17.75 17.11
N ASP A 338 27.70 -18.22 16.16
CA ASP A 338 27.94 -19.64 15.86
C ASP A 338 28.80 -20.37 16.91
N ASP A 339 29.42 -19.60 17.81
CA ASP A 339 30.21 -20.12 18.95
C ASP A 339 29.34 -20.43 20.19
N ILE A 340 28.03 -20.25 20.14
CA ILE A 340 27.09 -20.50 21.25
C ILE A 340 25.96 -21.46 20.81
N PRO A 341 25.92 -22.72 21.26
CA PRO A 341 26.95 -23.41 22.08
C PRO A 341 28.14 -23.89 21.27
N ASN A 342 29.34 -23.76 21.86
CA ASN A 342 30.56 -24.33 21.27
C ASN A 342 30.62 -25.85 21.44
N LYS A 343 31.02 -26.56 20.39
CA LYS A 343 31.12 -28.03 20.36
C LYS A 343 32.11 -28.60 21.37
N LYS A 344 33.05 -27.79 21.89
CA LYS A 344 34.06 -28.21 22.88
C LYS A 344 33.60 -28.02 24.33
N SER A 345 32.41 -27.53 24.58
CA SER A 345 31.88 -27.30 25.92
C SER A 345 31.47 -28.61 26.59
N LYS A 346 31.91 -28.83 27.83
CA LYS A 346 31.48 -29.99 28.65
C LYS A 346 30.10 -29.80 29.25
N SER A 347 29.73 -28.54 29.50
CA SER A 347 28.40 -28.22 30.00
C SER A 347 27.82 -27.04 29.17
N VAL A 348 26.55 -27.18 28.83
CA VAL A 348 25.77 -26.16 28.17
C VAL A 348 24.51 -25.91 28.99
N HIS A 349 24.18 -24.66 29.24
CA HIS A 349 22.97 -24.31 29.97
C HIS A 349 21.74 -24.74 29.16
N GLN A 350 20.75 -25.36 29.79
CA GLN A 350 19.62 -25.97 29.10
C GLN A 350 18.89 -25.01 28.18
N PRO A 351 18.53 -23.76 28.59
CA PRO A 351 17.88 -22.79 27.70
C PRO A 351 18.72 -22.46 26.44
N VAL A 352 20.05 -22.46 26.57
CA VAL A 352 20.96 -22.24 25.42
C VAL A 352 20.97 -23.47 24.50
N ALA A 353 20.99 -24.68 25.05
CA ALA A 353 20.89 -25.91 24.28
C ALA A 353 19.57 -25.99 23.49
N ASP A 354 18.48 -25.56 24.10
CA ASP A 354 17.14 -25.51 23.49
C ASP A 354 16.97 -24.32 22.50
N GLY A 355 17.83 -23.30 22.59
CA GLY A 355 17.78 -22.12 21.76
C GLY A 355 16.84 -21.02 22.26
N ASP A 356 16.52 -21.06 23.56
CA ASP A 356 15.65 -20.07 24.23
C ASP A 356 16.39 -18.77 24.56
N CYS A 357 17.17 -18.25 23.63
CA CYS A 357 18.01 -17.06 23.82
C CYS A 357 17.20 -15.86 24.35
N VAL A 358 15.97 -15.72 23.86
CA VAL A 358 15.07 -14.63 24.26
C VAL A 358 14.44 -14.81 25.65
N ALA A 359 14.66 -15.91 26.33
CA ALA A 359 14.29 -16.04 27.75
C ALA A 359 15.07 -15.01 28.59
N CYS A 360 16.36 -14.87 28.30
CA CYS A 360 17.27 -13.99 29.04
C CYS A 360 17.55 -12.66 28.34
N HIS A 361 17.59 -12.64 27.02
CA HIS A 361 17.97 -11.48 26.21
C HIS A 361 16.79 -10.82 25.52
N ASN A 362 16.87 -9.50 25.32
CA ASN A 362 16.07 -8.79 24.34
C ASN A 362 16.96 -8.52 23.11
N PRO A 363 16.62 -9.09 21.92
CA PRO A 363 17.50 -9.00 20.76
C PRO A 363 17.55 -7.62 20.09
N HIS A 364 16.74 -6.67 20.55
CA HIS A 364 16.71 -5.33 19.94
C HIS A 364 17.53 -4.32 20.73
N ALA A 365 17.13 -4.00 21.93
CA ALA A 365 17.83 -3.02 22.78
C ALA A 365 17.43 -3.14 24.25
N MET A 366 18.34 -2.78 25.14
CA MET A 366 18.14 -2.77 26.61
C MET A 366 18.98 -1.69 27.27
N ASP A 367 18.65 -1.39 28.53
CA ASP A 367 19.45 -0.49 29.38
C ASP A 367 20.59 -1.22 30.09
N LYS A 368 20.67 -2.54 29.93
CA LYS A 368 21.66 -3.41 30.58
C LYS A 368 22.63 -3.97 29.54
N LYS A 369 23.92 -3.99 29.91
CA LYS A 369 24.99 -4.58 29.10
C LYS A 369 24.66 -6.05 28.77
N GLY A 370 25.01 -6.48 27.55
CA GLY A 370 24.69 -7.83 27.08
C GLY A 370 23.21 -8.03 26.73
N LEU A 371 22.42 -6.95 26.66
CA LEU A 371 21.00 -6.95 26.29
C LEU A 371 20.15 -7.88 27.20
N VAL A 372 20.56 -8.10 28.43
CA VAL A 372 19.81 -8.94 29.38
C VAL A 372 18.58 -8.21 29.92
N LYS A 373 17.47 -8.94 30.06
CA LYS A 373 16.20 -8.39 30.55
C LYS A 373 16.26 -7.94 32.00
N LYS A 374 16.99 -8.69 32.84
CA LYS A 374 17.23 -8.40 34.25
C LYS A 374 18.73 -8.59 34.55
N THR A 375 19.23 -7.98 35.58
CA THR A 375 20.60 -8.27 36.05
C THR A 375 20.63 -9.52 36.92
N PRO A 376 21.69 -10.34 36.83
CA PRO A 376 21.93 -11.35 37.88
C PRO A 376 22.01 -10.67 39.28
N PRO A 377 21.58 -11.34 40.35
CA PRO A 377 21.00 -12.67 40.39
C PRO A 377 19.52 -12.76 40.01
N THR A 378 18.82 -11.62 39.89
CA THR A 378 17.35 -11.56 39.64
C THR A 378 16.94 -12.25 38.34
N LEU A 379 17.78 -12.22 37.32
CA LEU A 379 17.53 -12.92 36.07
C LEU A 379 17.52 -14.45 36.25
N CYS A 380 18.41 -14.92 37.12
CA CYS A 380 18.56 -16.37 37.39
C CYS A 380 17.35 -16.91 38.16
N TRP A 381 16.81 -16.11 39.08
CA TRP A 381 15.65 -16.46 39.91
C TRP A 381 14.32 -16.61 39.11
N ASP A 382 14.30 -16.23 37.86
CA ASP A 382 13.12 -16.50 37.05
C ASP A 382 12.91 -18.00 36.80
N CYS A 383 13.95 -18.83 36.95
CA CYS A 383 13.91 -20.29 36.75
C CYS A 383 14.56 -21.07 37.88
N HIS A 384 15.50 -20.52 38.61
CA HIS A 384 16.17 -21.14 39.74
C HIS A 384 15.56 -20.64 41.05
N ASP A 385 15.43 -21.58 42.02
CA ASP A 385 14.97 -21.22 43.35
C ASP A 385 15.89 -20.19 44.01
N ASN A 386 15.33 -19.19 44.64
CA ASN A 386 16.11 -18.19 45.40
C ASN A 386 16.54 -18.75 46.75
N PHE A 387 17.61 -19.56 46.76
CA PHE A 387 18.16 -20.15 47.94
C PHE A 387 18.76 -19.13 48.92
N LEU A 388 18.91 -17.87 48.50
CA LEU A 388 19.45 -16.81 49.40
C LEU A 388 18.43 -16.32 50.43
N GLU A 389 17.12 -16.40 50.14
CA GLU A 389 16.09 -15.85 51.03
C GLU A 389 16.05 -16.57 52.40
N GLN A 390 16.28 -17.84 52.43
CA GLN A 390 16.19 -18.65 53.65
C GLN A 390 17.57 -18.99 54.25
N ALA A 391 18.65 -18.52 53.63
CA ALA A 391 20.02 -18.88 54.05
C ALA A 391 20.47 -18.08 55.28
N LYS A 392 20.88 -18.79 56.35
CA LYS A 392 21.43 -18.16 57.54
C LYS A 392 22.85 -17.62 57.32
N PHE A 393 23.65 -18.34 56.58
CA PHE A 393 24.99 -17.96 56.18
C PHE A 393 25.12 -18.05 54.67
N LYS A 394 25.71 -17.02 54.09
CA LYS A 394 25.89 -16.87 52.66
C LYS A 394 27.36 -16.71 52.33
N HIS A 395 27.81 -17.20 51.18
CA HIS A 395 29.12 -16.83 50.69
C HIS A 395 29.11 -15.37 50.25
N ASP A 396 30.10 -14.58 50.61
CA ASP A 396 30.12 -13.13 50.43
C ASP A 396 29.90 -12.69 48.97
N VAL A 397 30.36 -13.51 48.02
CA VAL A 397 30.26 -13.24 46.58
C VAL A 397 29.10 -13.98 45.88
N VAL A 398 28.21 -14.61 46.64
CA VAL A 398 27.17 -15.49 46.09
C VAL A 398 26.16 -14.79 45.17
N GLU A 399 25.99 -13.50 45.33
CA GLU A 399 25.10 -12.71 44.48
C GLU A 399 25.71 -12.39 43.09
N ASP A 400 27.05 -12.52 42.95
CA ASP A 400 27.72 -12.47 41.64
C ASP A 400 27.81 -13.87 41.01
N CYS A 401 26.66 -14.37 40.52
CA CYS A 401 26.57 -15.66 39.88
C CYS A 401 27.55 -15.78 38.72
N THR A 402 27.77 -14.72 37.94
CA THR A 402 28.60 -14.70 36.75
C THR A 402 30.10 -14.65 37.01
N GLY A 403 30.50 -14.31 38.24
CA GLY A 403 31.89 -14.43 38.68
C GLY A 403 32.37 -15.86 38.72
N CYS A 404 31.46 -16.77 39.08
CA CYS A 404 31.75 -18.20 39.16
C CYS A 404 31.20 -19.04 38.00
N HIS A 405 30.06 -18.68 37.43
CA HIS A 405 29.39 -19.42 36.38
C HIS A 405 29.40 -18.71 35.04
N LYS A 406 29.58 -19.46 33.95
CA LYS A 406 29.36 -18.99 32.56
C LYS A 406 27.94 -19.35 32.15
N PRO A 407 27.04 -18.40 31.99
CA PRO A 407 25.61 -18.68 31.84
C PRO A 407 25.23 -19.36 30.53
N HIS A 408 26.10 -19.38 29.52
CA HIS A 408 25.81 -20.00 28.24
C HIS A 408 26.37 -21.43 28.18
N GLN A 409 27.67 -21.56 28.41
CA GLN A 409 28.42 -22.81 28.24
C GLN A 409 29.78 -22.75 28.92
N SER A 410 30.36 -23.93 29.24
CA SER A 410 31.66 -24.00 29.85
C SER A 410 32.40 -25.30 29.46
N PRO A 411 33.76 -25.28 29.39
CA PRO A 411 34.55 -26.47 29.33
C PRO A 411 34.60 -27.24 30.67
N GLU A 412 34.04 -26.64 31.73
CA GLU A 412 33.94 -27.28 33.05
C GLU A 412 32.51 -27.73 33.33
N THR A 413 32.32 -28.66 34.25
CA THR A 413 31.01 -29.10 34.73
C THR A 413 30.33 -28.00 35.51
N HIS A 414 28.97 -28.01 35.59
CA HIS A 414 28.15 -27.03 36.34
C HIS A 414 28.34 -25.60 35.84
N LEU A 415 28.73 -25.43 34.58
CA LEU A 415 28.97 -24.12 33.97
C LEU A 415 30.04 -23.28 34.68
N LEU A 416 30.96 -23.88 35.41
CA LEU A 416 31.99 -23.14 36.13
C LEU A 416 32.93 -22.39 35.17
N ALA A 417 33.33 -21.20 35.57
CA ALA A 417 34.22 -20.35 34.77
C ALA A 417 35.63 -20.96 34.62
N LYS A 418 36.07 -21.70 35.66
CA LYS A 418 37.36 -22.40 35.73
C LYS A 418 37.19 -23.74 36.48
N ASN A 419 38.23 -24.58 36.46
CA ASN A 419 38.27 -25.72 37.34
C ASN A 419 38.07 -25.28 38.80
N ILE A 420 37.31 -26.08 39.56
CA ILE A 420 36.85 -25.70 40.92
C ILE A 420 37.99 -25.29 41.86
N LEU A 421 39.12 -26.01 41.85
CA LEU A 421 40.27 -25.67 42.71
C LEU A 421 40.87 -24.31 42.33
N LYS A 422 41.02 -24.04 41.04
CA LYS A 422 41.50 -22.76 40.54
C LYS A 422 40.51 -21.63 40.81
N LEU A 423 39.22 -21.91 40.68
CA LEU A 423 38.17 -20.94 40.91
C LEU A 423 38.13 -20.45 42.37
N CYS A 424 38.18 -21.39 43.29
CA CYS A 424 38.24 -21.05 44.73
C CYS A 424 39.57 -20.38 45.08
N GLY A 425 40.68 -20.82 44.51
CA GLY A 425 42.02 -20.27 44.75
C GLY A 425 42.24 -18.83 44.22
N ASP A 426 41.32 -18.29 43.39
CA ASP A 426 41.41 -16.88 42.99
C ASP A 426 41.22 -15.90 44.19
N CYS A 427 40.55 -16.35 45.25
CA CYS A 427 40.28 -15.57 46.46
C CYS A 427 40.77 -16.22 47.76
N HIS A 428 40.85 -17.53 47.81
CA HIS A 428 41.28 -18.31 48.97
C HIS A 428 42.73 -18.79 48.82
N ASP A 429 43.68 -18.13 49.51
CA ASP A 429 45.11 -18.49 49.41
C ASP A 429 45.37 -19.86 50.05
N ASP A 430 46.12 -20.71 49.35
CA ASP A 430 46.54 -22.03 49.81
C ASP A 430 47.24 -22.00 51.18
N LYS A 431 47.99 -20.95 51.49
CA LYS A 431 48.70 -20.84 52.78
C LYS A 431 47.71 -20.67 53.92
N ASP A 432 46.69 -19.83 53.72
CA ASP A 432 45.65 -19.58 54.74
C ASP A 432 44.80 -20.82 54.95
N LEU A 433 44.46 -21.52 53.86
CA LEU A 433 43.68 -22.76 53.91
C LEU A 433 44.42 -23.89 54.64
N LYS A 434 45.74 -24.04 54.44
CA LYS A 434 46.57 -25.04 55.12
C LYS A 434 46.74 -24.77 56.60
N ALA A 435 46.65 -23.52 57.03
CA ALA A 435 46.72 -23.15 58.44
C ALA A 435 45.45 -23.50 59.24
N VAL A 436 44.32 -23.80 58.56
CA VAL A 436 43.06 -24.16 59.22
C VAL A 436 43.06 -25.62 59.66
N LYS A 437 42.80 -25.87 60.94
CA LYS A 437 42.79 -27.19 61.60
C LYS A 437 41.76 -28.10 60.95
N GLY A 438 41.38 -28.40 60.09
CA GLY A 438 40.47 -29.30 59.41
C GLY A 438 40.85 -29.57 57.94
N HIS A 439 41.86 -28.85 57.47
CA HIS A 439 42.34 -28.95 56.11
C HIS A 439 43.60 -29.82 55.96
N ALA A 440 44.09 -30.41 57.04
CA ALA A 440 45.22 -31.34 56.99
C ALA A 440 44.85 -32.63 56.26
N GLY A 441 45.66 -33.02 55.25
CA GLY A 441 45.47 -34.26 54.48
C GLY A 441 44.31 -34.18 53.44
N ILE A 442 43.96 -32.98 52.98
CA ILE A 442 42.92 -32.81 51.94
C ILE A 442 43.49 -32.43 50.58
N GLU A 443 44.83 -32.57 50.40
CA GLU A 443 45.49 -32.23 49.13
C GLU A 443 44.80 -32.96 47.96
N GLY A 444 44.40 -32.16 46.92
CA GLY A 444 43.73 -32.65 45.75
C GLY A 444 42.25 -33.01 45.89
N LYS A 445 41.66 -32.87 47.08
CA LYS A 445 40.21 -33.00 47.28
C LYS A 445 39.50 -31.75 46.83
N SER A 446 38.33 -31.94 46.22
CA SER A 446 37.47 -30.83 45.81
C SER A 446 36.87 -30.11 47.01
N CYS A 447 36.94 -28.77 47.03
CA CYS A 447 36.38 -27.92 48.12
C CYS A 447 34.88 -28.21 48.33
N VAL A 448 34.15 -28.45 47.26
CA VAL A 448 32.71 -28.73 47.32
C VAL A 448 32.38 -30.16 47.84
N SER A 449 33.36 -30.98 48.14
CA SER A 449 33.13 -32.25 48.87
C SER A 449 32.69 -32.01 50.33
N CYS A 450 33.11 -30.89 50.91
CA CYS A 450 32.81 -30.53 52.30
C CYS A 450 32.01 -29.21 52.42
N HIS A 451 32.26 -28.25 51.54
CA HIS A 451 31.60 -26.96 51.56
C HIS A 451 30.47 -26.83 50.50
N ASP A 452 29.43 -26.08 50.83
CA ASP A 452 28.49 -25.59 49.85
C ASP A 452 28.98 -24.20 49.41
N PRO A 453 29.27 -23.98 48.13
CA PRO A 453 29.84 -22.69 47.69
C PRO A 453 28.84 -21.52 47.68
N HIS A 454 27.57 -21.78 47.97
CA HIS A 454 26.53 -20.75 47.94
C HIS A 454 26.04 -20.34 49.32
N VAL A 455 25.55 -21.32 50.11
CA VAL A 455 24.89 -21.06 51.39
C VAL A 455 25.16 -22.21 52.39
N GLY A 456 25.05 -21.96 53.68
CA GLY A 456 25.23 -23.00 54.67
C GLY A 456 24.46 -22.76 55.98
N LYS A 457 24.53 -23.78 56.86
CA LYS A 457 23.96 -23.74 58.19
C LYS A 457 24.91 -23.10 59.22
N ASP A 458 26.18 -23.01 58.88
CA ASP A 458 27.24 -22.44 59.69
C ASP A 458 28.08 -21.44 58.88
N LYS A 459 28.95 -20.67 59.57
CA LYS A 459 29.79 -19.64 58.96
C LYS A 459 30.87 -20.17 58.01
N PHE A 460 31.14 -21.46 58.03
CA PHE A 460 32.10 -22.11 57.17
C PHE A 460 31.43 -22.77 55.96
N LEU A 461 30.11 -22.67 55.86
CA LEU A 461 29.28 -23.26 54.77
C LEU A 461 29.47 -24.75 54.63
N LEU A 462 29.65 -25.50 55.74
CA LEU A 462 29.84 -26.91 55.74
C LEU A 462 28.54 -27.64 55.36
N LYS A 463 28.68 -28.67 54.50
CA LYS A 463 27.59 -29.60 54.20
C LYS A 463 27.30 -30.46 55.43
N ALA A 464 26.06 -30.84 55.66
CA ALA A 464 25.65 -31.66 56.80
C ALA A 464 26.47 -33.00 56.90
N SER A 465 26.80 -33.61 55.78
CA SER A 465 27.65 -34.82 55.73
C SER A 465 29.12 -34.58 56.12
N ALA A 466 29.60 -33.35 56.02
CA ALA A 466 30.97 -32.98 56.40
C ALA A 466 31.02 -32.42 57.84
N ALA A 467 29.97 -31.69 58.29
CA ALA A 467 29.87 -31.21 59.67
C ALA A 467 29.94 -32.33 60.68
N SER A 468 29.33 -33.48 60.41
CA SER A 468 29.42 -34.66 61.31
C SER A 468 30.82 -35.31 61.39
N LYS A 469 31.70 -35.04 60.42
CA LYS A 469 33.09 -35.56 60.42
C LYS A 469 34.08 -34.62 61.07
N VAL A 470 33.79 -33.33 61.17
CA VAL A 470 34.65 -32.31 61.78
C VAL A 470 34.38 -32.15 63.26
N VAL A 471 33.17 -32.47 63.74
CA VAL A 471 32.77 -32.45 65.14
C VAL A 471 33.04 -33.80 65.83
N GLY A 472 33.94 -34.65 65.31
CA GLY A 472 34.31 -35.89 65.89
C GLY A 472 35.28 -35.71 67.07
N LYS A 473 34.74 -35.93 68.31
CA LYS A 473 35.36 -36.04 69.63
C LYS A 473 35.78 -34.78 70.32
N GLU A 474 34.85 -34.25 71.12
CA GLU A 474 35.21 -33.56 72.34
C GLU A 474 36.02 -34.54 73.20
N PRO A 475 37.16 -34.19 73.78
CA PRO A 475 37.82 -34.97 74.79
C PRO A 475 36.94 -35.07 76.05
N ALA A 476 36.73 -36.25 76.54
CA ALA A 476 36.00 -36.50 77.78
C ALA A 476 36.60 -35.65 78.91
N PRO A 477 35.80 -35.15 79.85
CA PRO A 477 36.29 -34.37 80.97
C PRO A 477 37.14 -35.26 81.82
N ALA A 478 38.37 -34.81 82.09
CA ALA A 478 39.25 -35.41 83.08
C ALA A 478 38.58 -35.44 84.44
N LYS A 479 38.54 -36.64 85.05
CA LYS A 479 38.16 -36.86 86.50
C LYS A 479 39.12 -36.21 87.40
#